data_c5ebc25827a0b3fd5296f0e764e71370
#
_entry.id   c5ebc25827a0b3fd5296f0e764e71370
#
_cell.length_a   1.000
_cell.length_b   1.000
_cell.length_c   1.000
_cell.angle_alpha   90.00
_cell.angle_beta   90.00
_cell.angle_gamma   90.00
#
_symmetry.space_group_name_H-M   'P 1'
#
loop_
_entity.id
_entity.type
_entity.pdbx_description
1 polymer ?
#
loop_
_entity_poly.entity_id
_entity_poly.type
_entity_poly.pdbx_seq_one_letter_code
_entity_poly.pdbx_strand_id
1 'polypeptide(L)'
;MHQFGINICMEKPLNNKYTKYYNQLVESRLILNRKFTNGCGLEKHHIIPKSLGGNDTKSNLVVFTPREHCLAHMLLSKMYSGVAKAKMIMAISSLMRLRNKNRNVISSREYETLRKAHYKAIMEPEFRAWRSELTKKQWTPERRASVAEKTKQQWETGPKRESFGSEEYRSKKSKQMKERWQDPEYQKQVSKQTTEQWQDPEQRKKLIKSQQVPKSRKKAQALHLG
;
A
#
# COMPACT_ATOMS: atom_id res chain seq x y z
N MET A 1 22.49 -6.09 -26.02
CA MET A 1 22.52 -5.71 -24.58
C MET A 1 21.94 -4.31 -24.45
N HIS A 2 20.65 -4.20 -24.15
CA HIS A 2 20.01 -2.89 -23.93
C HIS A 2 19.89 -2.71 -22.42
N GLN A 3 20.78 -1.88 -21.88
CA GLN A 3 20.67 -1.34 -20.54
C GLN A 3 19.44 -0.42 -20.48
N PHE A 4 18.30 -0.93 -20.02
CA PHE A 4 17.24 -0.11 -19.50
C PHE A 4 17.64 0.36 -18.10
N GLY A 5 18.56 1.32 -18.04
CA GLY A 5 18.76 2.14 -16.86
C GLY A 5 17.48 2.90 -16.59
N ILE A 6 16.73 2.51 -15.54
CA ILE A 6 15.66 3.36 -15.02
C ILE A 6 16.39 4.57 -14.44
N ASN A 7 16.51 5.63 -15.22
CA ASN A 7 16.76 6.96 -14.70
C ASN A 7 15.67 7.23 -13.67
N ILE A 8 15.99 7.06 -12.39
CA ILE A 8 15.24 7.67 -11.29
C ILE A 8 15.52 9.16 -11.47
N CYS A 9 14.81 9.76 -12.41
CA CYS A 9 14.78 11.21 -12.53
C CYS A 9 14.27 11.70 -11.19
N MET A 10 15.16 12.25 -10.37
CA MET A 10 14.76 12.88 -9.10
C MET A 10 13.80 13.99 -9.47
N GLU A 11 12.51 13.76 -9.26
CA GLU A 11 11.49 14.78 -9.52
C GLU A 11 11.85 16.02 -8.71
N LYS A 12 12.15 17.11 -9.40
CA LYS A 12 12.51 18.37 -8.76
C LYS A 12 11.25 18.97 -8.10
N PRO A 13 11.40 19.57 -6.92
CA PRO A 13 10.31 20.30 -6.29
C PRO A 13 9.86 21.46 -7.19
N LEU A 14 8.56 21.73 -7.20
CA LEU A 14 7.97 22.87 -7.91
C LEU A 14 8.49 24.18 -7.31
N ASN A 15 8.77 25.18 -8.15
CA ASN A 15 9.10 26.53 -7.68
C ASN A 15 7.81 27.26 -7.24
N ASN A 16 7.38 26.99 -6.00
CA ASN A 16 6.17 27.58 -5.43
C ASN A 16 6.38 28.02 -3.97
N LYS A 17 5.38 28.69 -3.40
CA LYS A 17 5.43 29.19 -2.01
C LYS A 17 5.65 28.06 -0.98
N TYR A 18 5.16 26.84 -1.25
CA TYR A 18 5.30 25.72 -0.31
C TYR A 18 6.74 25.21 -0.25
N THR A 19 7.46 25.24 -1.37
CA THR A 19 8.89 24.95 -1.41
C THR A 19 9.68 25.99 -0.58
N LYS A 20 9.34 27.27 -0.71
CA LYS A 20 9.96 28.32 0.10
C LYS A 20 9.72 28.09 1.61
N TYR A 21 8.47 27.83 2.00
CA TYR A 21 8.11 27.56 3.39
C TYR A 21 8.78 26.31 3.95
N TYR A 22 8.89 25.26 3.15
CA TYR A 22 9.58 24.04 3.54
C TYR A 22 11.05 24.29 3.81
N ASN A 23 11.75 24.97 2.90
CA ASN A 23 13.16 25.29 3.05
C ASN A 23 13.39 26.17 4.30
N GLN A 24 12.58 27.21 4.51
CA GLN A 24 12.64 28.05 5.71
C GLN A 24 12.43 27.24 7.00
N LEU A 25 11.47 26.31 7.00
CA LEU A 25 11.24 25.41 8.14
C LEU A 25 12.49 24.57 8.41
N VAL A 26 13.05 23.92 7.39
CA VAL A 26 14.24 23.07 7.50
C VAL A 26 15.44 23.90 8.00
N GLU A 27 15.77 24.99 7.34
CA GLU A 27 16.90 25.86 7.67
C GLU A 27 16.82 26.36 9.12
N SER A 28 15.66 26.85 9.54
CA SER A 28 15.46 27.34 10.89
C SER A 28 15.66 26.26 11.96
N ARG A 29 15.42 24.98 11.64
CA ARG A 29 15.59 23.87 12.58
C ARG A 29 16.98 23.26 12.54
N LEU A 30 17.67 23.34 11.41
CA LEU A 30 19.09 23.02 11.33
C LEU A 30 19.92 24.01 12.21
N ILE A 31 19.62 25.30 12.18
CA ILE A 31 20.25 26.32 13.03
C ILE A 31 20.07 26.00 14.52
N LEU A 32 18.89 25.51 14.93
CA LEU A 32 18.62 25.11 16.32
C LEU A 32 19.43 23.90 16.78
N ASN A 33 20.01 23.15 15.86
CA ASN A 33 20.87 21.98 16.10
C ASN A 33 20.35 21.03 17.21
N ARG A 34 19.06 20.71 17.17
CA ARG A 34 18.41 19.86 18.17
C ARG A 34 19.02 18.47 18.17
N LYS A 35 19.37 17.99 19.37
CA LYS A 35 19.86 16.60 19.54
C LYS A 35 18.69 15.64 19.66
N PHE A 36 18.72 14.59 18.87
CA PHE A 36 17.75 13.48 18.96
C PHE A 36 18.27 12.43 19.93
N THR A 37 17.45 12.10 20.92
CA THR A 37 17.64 10.93 21.82
C THR A 37 16.34 10.13 21.87
N ASN A 38 16.43 8.83 22.11
CA ASN A 38 15.24 8.01 22.22
C ASN A 38 14.39 8.50 23.40
N GLY A 39 13.09 8.72 23.13
CA GLY A 39 12.15 9.20 24.16
C GLY A 39 12.09 10.71 24.35
N CYS A 40 12.90 11.52 23.67
CA CYS A 40 12.90 12.98 23.80
C CYS A 40 11.66 13.69 23.22
N GLY A 41 10.72 12.94 22.61
CA GLY A 41 9.53 13.52 21.98
C GLY A 41 9.80 14.23 20.64
N LEU A 42 11.04 14.18 20.14
CA LEU A 42 11.42 14.70 18.82
C LEU A 42 11.46 13.58 17.79
N GLU A 43 11.38 13.94 16.51
CA GLU A 43 11.33 13.00 15.38
C GLU A 43 12.38 13.40 14.34
N LYS A 44 13.09 12.39 13.77
CA LYS A 44 14.00 12.58 12.63
C LYS A 44 13.20 12.68 11.35
N HIS A 45 13.53 13.64 10.51
CA HIS A 45 12.91 13.85 9.21
C HIS A 45 13.97 13.91 8.11
N HIS A 46 13.71 13.24 6.98
CA HIS A 46 14.57 13.31 5.80
C HIS A 46 14.22 14.56 4.99
N ILE A 47 15.19 15.46 4.81
CA ILE A 47 15.03 16.70 4.03
C ILE A 47 14.61 16.36 2.61
N ILE A 48 15.34 15.44 1.98
CA ILE A 48 14.90 14.78 0.74
C ILE A 48 14.32 13.43 1.15
N PRO A 49 13.02 13.17 0.93
CA PRO A 49 12.38 11.93 1.32
C PRO A 49 13.05 10.71 0.67
N LYS A 50 13.19 9.60 1.40
CA LYS A 50 13.76 8.33 0.87
C LYS A 50 13.03 7.84 -0.37
N SER A 51 11.72 8.00 -0.43
CA SER A 51 10.89 7.62 -1.58
C SER A 51 11.16 8.48 -2.83
N LEU A 52 11.87 9.59 -2.67
CA LEU A 52 12.32 10.50 -3.75
C LEU A 52 13.84 10.46 -3.96
N GLY A 53 14.54 9.47 -3.42
CA GLY A 53 15.97 9.29 -3.60
C GLY A 53 16.85 9.84 -2.48
N GLY A 54 16.29 10.36 -1.40
CA GLY A 54 17.03 10.79 -0.22
C GLY A 54 17.71 9.63 0.50
N ASN A 55 18.86 9.91 1.12
CA ASN A 55 19.68 8.96 1.88
C ASN A 55 19.58 9.20 3.40
N ASP A 56 20.24 8.34 4.19
CA ASP A 56 20.27 8.41 5.66
C ASP A 56 21.47 9.21 6.21
N THR A 57 22.15 10.01 5.39
CA THR A 57 23.27 10.84 5.85
C THR A 57 22.80 11.95 6.79
N LYS A 58 23.68 12.38 7.71
CA LYS A 58 23.38 13.46 8.64
C LYS A 58 22.99 14.76 7.93
N SER A 59 23.56 15.02 6.75
CA SER A 59 23.24 16.19 5.92
C SER A 59 21.80 16.18 5.36
N ASN A 60 21.19 14.99 5.25
CA ASN A 60 19.80 14.83 4.80
C ASN A 60 18.81 14.65 5.95
N LEU A 61 19.23 14.88 7.21
CA LEU A 61 18.37 14.70 8.38
C LEU A 61 18.21 16.01 9.16
N VAL A 62 17.00 16.28 9.57
CA VAL A 62 16.64 17.37 10.48
C VAL A 62 15.77 16.84 11.61
N VAL A 63 15.89 17.44 12.79
CA VAL A 63 15.14 17.03 14.00
C VAL A 63 13.98 17.99 14.22
N PHE A 64 12.78 17.45 14.17
CA PHE A 64 11.51 18.18 14.32
C PHE A 64 10.77 17.76 15.59
N THR A 65 9.91 18.65 16.08
CA THR A 65 8.79 18.24 16.93
C THR A 65 7.76 17.45 16.09
N PRO A 66 6.86 16.65 16.69
CA PRO A 66 5.81 15.94 15.94
C PRO A 66 4.93 16.87 15.10
N ARG A 67 4.68 18.11 15.60
CA ARG A 67 3.91 19.12 14.87
C ARG A 67 4.67 19.64 13.64
N GLU A 68 5.95 19.95 13.78
CA GLU A 68 6.80 20.40 12.68
C GLU A 68 6.97 19.30 11.63
N HIS A 69 7.10 18.05 12.07
CA HIS A 69 7.20 16.88 11.18
C HIS A 69 5.93 16.69 10.35
N CYS A 70 4.77 16.81 10.98
CA CYS A 70 3.49 16.79 10.28
C CYS A 70 3.40 17.93 9.26
N LEU A 71 3.73 19.18 9.67
CA LEU A 71 3.76 20.33 8.78
C LEU A 71 4.70 20.12 7.60
N ALA A 72 5.91 19.61 7.83
CA ALA A 72 6.87 19.31 6.78
C ALA A 72 6.29 18.35 5.72
N HIS A 73 5.63 17.26 6.13
CA HIS A 73 4.96 16.35 5.20
C HIS A 73 3.79 17.00 4.47
N MET A 74 3.04 17.91 5.11
CA MET A 74 1.98 18.68 4.44
C MET A 74 2.57 19.60 3.35
N LEU A 75 3.68 20.27 3.62
CA LEU A 75 4.37 21.12 2.65
C LEU A 75 4.92 20.27 1.50
N LEU A 76 5.59 19.17 1.79
CA LEU A 76 6.10 18.23 0.79
C LEU A 76 5.01 17.75 -0.17
N SER A 77 3.79 17.48 0.31
CA SER A 77 2.68 17.05 -0.55
C SER A 77 2.21 18.12 -1.55
N LYS A 78 2.59 19.39 -1.30
CA LYS A 78 2.27 20.55 -2.16
C LYS A 78 3.47 21.04 -3.00
N MET A 79 4.65 20.50 -2.72
CA MET A 79 5.89 20.83 -3.44
C MET A 79 6.11 20.02 -4.70
N TYR A 80 5.38 18.93 -4.87
CA TYR A 80 5.56 18.00 -5.98
C TYR A 80 4.29 17.81 -6.80
N SER A 81 4.43 17.29 -8.01
CA SER A 81 3.36 16.86 -8.91
C SER A 81 3.42 15.35 -9.16
N GLY A 82 2.51 14.81 -9.94
CA GLY A 82 2.54 13.41 -10.41
C GLY A 82 2.75 12.36 -9.31
N VAL A 83 3.58 11.39 -9.63
CA VAL A 83 3.89 10.25 -8.73
C VAL A 83 4.58 10.72 -7.44
N ALA A 84 5.45 11.73 -7.49
CA ALA A 84 6.11 12.26 -6.29
C ALA A 84 5.11 12.86 -5.30
N LYS A 85 4.14 13.63 -5.78
CA LYS A 85 3.04 14.14 -4.95
C LYS A 85 2.25 13.00 -4.30
N ALA A 86 1.92 11.95 -5.05
CA ALA A 86 1.21 10.81 -4.50
C ALA A 86 2.01 10.10 -3.39
N LYS A 87 3.33 9.92 -3.58
CA LYS A 87 4.23 9.39 -2.53
C LYS A 87 4.22 10.24 -1.26
N MET A 88 4.22 11.57 -1.38
CA MET A 88 4.18 12.47 -0.23
C MET A 88 2.83 12.44 0.49
N ILE A 89 1.72 12.33 -0.25
CA ILE A 89 0.38 12.15 0.34
C ILE A 89 0.30 10.81 1.09
N MET A 90 0.91 9.75 0.56
CA MET A 90 0.99 8.47 1.27
C MET A 90 1.85 8.56 2.54
N ALA A 91 2.96 9.30 2.51
CA ALA A 91 3.81 9.49 3.67
C ALA A 91 3.07 10.20 4.82
N ILE A 92 2.34 11.27 4.52
CA ILE A 92 1.52 11.96 5.54
C ILE A 92 0.38 11.06 6.05
N SER A 93 -0.26 10.29 5.19
CA SER A 93 -1.31 9.35 5.60
C SER A 93 -0.76 8.22 6.50
N SER A 94 0.47 7.81 6.29
CA SER A 94 1.15 6.82 7.14
C SER A 94 1.52 7.43 8.49
N LEU A 95 2.01 8.66 8.50
CA LEU A 95 2.31 9.42 9.72
C LEU A 95 1.07 9.55 10.62
N MET A 96 -0.11 9.77 10.04
CA MET A 96 -1.38 9.87 10.77
C MET A 96 -1.87 8.54 11.35
N ARG A 97 -1.57 7.42 10.69
CA ARG A 97 -1.95 6.08 11.17
C ARG A 97 -1.10 5.60 12.34
N LEU A 98 0.11 6.13 12.50
CA LEU A 98 0.96 5.80 13.63
C LEU A 98 0.37 6.40 14.90
N ARG A 99 -0.27 5.56 15.71
CA ARG A 99 -0.78 5.92 17.04
C ARG A 99 0.40 6.13 17.99
N ASN A 100 0.89 7.37 18.05
CA ASN A 100 1.85 7.76 19.09
C ASN A 100 1.13 8.67 20.09
N LYS A 101 1.26 8.39 21.38
CA LYS A 101 0.63 9.15 22.47
C LYS A 101 0.98 10.65 22.44
N ASN A 102 2.10 11.01 21.83
CA ASN A 102 2.63 12.36 21.76
C ASN A 102 2.29 13.11 20.45
N ARG A 103 1.46 12.55 19.57
CA ARG A 103 1.07 13.21 18.31
C ARG A 103 -0.14 14.12 18.50
N ASN A 104 -0.05 15.28 17.88
CA ASN A 104 -1.18 16.22 17.81
C ASN A 104 -2.38 15.52 17.14
N VAL A 105 -3.52 15.63 17.79
CA VAL A 105 -4.80 15.21 17.21
C VAL A 105 -5.10 16.16 16.06
N ILE A 106 -5.19 15.61 14.84
CA ILE A 106 -5.67 16.36 13.69
C ILE A 106 -7.17 16.58 13.82
N SER A 107 -7.65 17.74 13.43
CA SER A 107 -9.07 18.02 13.38
C SER A 107 -9.77 17.07 12.40
N SER A 108 -11.06 16.79 12.63
CA SER A 108 -11.87 15.94 11.74
C SER A 108 -11.89 16.48 10.29
N ARG A 109 -11.86 17.79 10.11
CA ARG A 109 -11.79 18.45 8.79
C ARG A 109 -10.45 18.20 8.09
N GLU A 110 -9.34 18.30 8.80
CA GLU A 110 -8.02 17.99 8.25
C GLU A 110 -7.91 16.51 7.88
N TYR A 111 -8.41 15.61 8.72
CA TYR A 111 -8.46 14.19 8.45
C TYR A 111 -9.29 13.89 7.20
N GLU A 112 -10.46 14.47 7.05
CA GLU A 112 -11.31 14.30 5.87
C GLU A 112 -10.61 14.78 4.60
N THR A 113 -10.02 15.99 4.64
CA THR A 113 -9.29 16.57 3.51
C THR A 113 -8.14 15.67 3.06
N LEU A 114 -7.34 15.18 4.01
CA LEU A 114 -6.22 14.32 3.74
C LEU A 114 -6.65 12.93 3.26
N ARG A 115 -7.76 12.40 3.77
CA ARG A 115 -8.31 11.13 3.31
C ARG A 115 -8.80 11.23 1.87
N LYS A 116 -9.50 12.30 1.50
CA LYS A 116 -9.91 12.58 0.10
C LYS A 116 -8.71 12.73 -0.82
N ALA A 117 -7.69 13.48 -0.40
CA ALA A 117 -6.45 13.65 -1.15
C ALA A 117 -5.71 12.32 -1.34
N HIS A 118 -5.63 11.50 -0.30
CA HIS A 118 -5.05 10.16 -0.36
C HIS A 118 -5.78 9.27 -1.38
N TYR A 119 -7.11 9.20 -1.29
CA TYR A 119 -7.91 8.40 -2.21
C TYR A 119 -7.68 8.84 -3.66
N LYS A 120 -7.75 10.15 -3.93
CA LYS A 120 -7.47 10.70 -5.25
C LYS A 120 -6.07 10.30 -5.75
N ALA A 121 -5.05 10.47 -4.92
CA ALA A 121 -3.67 10.18 -5.30
C ALA A 121 -3.42 8.70 -5.65
N ILE A 122 -4.03 7.76 -4.92
CA ILE A 122 -3.88 6.32 -5.20
C ILE A 122 -4.68 5.86 -6.42
N MET A 123 -5.66 6.65 -6.86
CA MET A 123 -6.48 6.36 -8.04
C MET A 123 -5.89 6.95 -9.33
N GLU A 124 -4.92 7.85 -9.25
CA GLU A 124 -4.24 8.39 -10.42
C GLU A 124 -3.61 7.28 -11.26
N PRO A 125 -3.86 7.23 -12.60
CA PRO A 125 -3.39 6.14 -13.46
C PRO A 125 -1.86 5.97 -13.42
N GLU A 126 -1.12 7.06 -13.43
CA GLU A 126 0.36 7.05 -13.38
C GLU A 126 0.86 6.43 -12.07
N PHE A 127 0.25 6.78 -10.93
CA PHE A 127 0.63 6.21 -9.65
C PHE A 127 0.30 4.71 -9.56
N ARG A 128 -0.84 4.30 -10.12
CA ARG A 128 -1.23 2.88 -10.18
C ARG A 128 -0.27 2.08 -11.05
N ALA A 129 0.10 2.60 -12.22
CA ALA A 129 1.09 1.98 -13.10
C ALA A 129 2.45 1.84 -12.40
N TRP A 130 2.97 2.92 -11.83
CA TRP A 130 4.22 2.89 -11.05
C TRP A 130 4.17 1.86 -9.91
N ARG A 131 3.08 1.81 -9.14
CA ARG A 131 2.91 0.86 -8.04
C ARG A 131 2.85 -0.59 -8.53
N SER A 132 2.19 -0.83 -9.66
CA SER A 132 2.13 -2.15 -10.30
C SER A 132 3.53 -2.65 -10.67
N GLU A 133 4.31 -1.81 -11.34
CA GLU A 133 5.68 -2.15 -11.72
C GLU A 133 6.59 -2.37 -10.50
N LEU A 134 6.47 -1.53 -9.47
CA LEU A 134 7.19 -1.73 -8.22
C LEU A 134 6.83 -3.08 -7.57
N THR A 135 5.56 -3.43 -7.54
CA THR A 135 5.08 -4.70 -7.00
C THR A 135 5.62 -5.88 -7.79
N LYS A 136 5.60 -5.83 -9.13
CA LYS A 136 6.17 -6.88 -9.98
C LYS A 136 7.66 -7.10 -9.68
N LYS A 137 8.43 -6.03 -9.54
CA LYS A 137 9.86 -6.10 -9.19
C LYS A 137 10.12 -6.69 -7.81
N GLN A 138 9.28 -6.37 -6.83
CA GLN A 138 9.41 -6.90 -5.48
C GLN A 138 8.94 -8.34 -5.34
N TRP A 139 8.17 -8.84 -6.32
CA TRP A 139 7.55 -10.16 -6.28
C TRP A 139 8.43 -11.18 -7.00
N THR A 140 9.70 -11.33 -6.52
CA THR A 140 10.68 -12.26 -7.05
C THR A 140 10.26 -13.73 -6.81
N PRO A 141 10.84 -14.70 -7.57
CA PRO A 141 10.57 -16.12 -7.33
C PRO A 141 10.84 -16.55 -5.90
N GLU A 142 11.93 -16.09 -5.28
CA GLU A 142 12.34 -16.40 -3.93
C GLU A 142 11.31 -15.86 -2.91
N ARG A 143 10.86 -14.62 -3.11
CA ARG A 143 9.81 -14.03 -2.27
C ARG A 143 8.48 -14.77 -2.41
N ARG A 144 8.12 -15.21 -3.63
CA ARG A 144 6.92 -16.04 -3.85
C ARG A 144 7.01 -17.35 -3.09
N ALA A 145 8.14 -18.05 -3.17
CA ALA A 145 8.38 -19.29 -2.45
C ALA A 145 8.29 -19.08 -0.93
N SER A 146 8.95 -18.04 -0.40
CA SER A 146 8.89 -17.71 1.03
C SER A 146 7.47 -17.39 1.52
N VAL A 147 6.71 -16.63 0.74
CA VAL A 147 5.30 -16.31 1.09
C VAL A 147 4.43 -17.56 1.00
N ALA A 148 4.62 -18.41 -0.02
CA ALA A 148 3.87 -19.65 -0.17
C ALA A 148 4.12 -20.57 1.02
N GLU A 149 5.38 -20.76 1.44
CA GLU A 149 5.74 -21.59 2.59
C GLU A 149 5.14 -21.05 3.89
N LYS A 150 5.26 -19.75 4.17
CA LYS A 150 4.64 -19.13 5.34
C LYS A 150 3.11 -19.28 5.34
N THR A 151 2.50 -19.14 4.16
CA THR A 151 1.04 -19.34 4.03
C THR A 151 0.68 -20.77 4.31
N LYS A 152 1.44 -21.76 3.78
CA LYS A 152 1.24 -23.18 4.03
C LYS A 152 1.35 -23.48 5.53
N GLN A 153 2.39 -23.02 6.20
CA GLN A 153 2.57 -23.18 7.66
C GLN A 153 1.40 -22.58 8.46
N GLN A 154 0.93 -21.39 8.09
CA GLN A 154 -0.23 -20.77 8.73
C GLN A 154 -1.52 -21.58 8.56
N TRP A 155 -1.67 -22.30 7.44
CA TRP A 155 -2.81 -23.18 7.20
C TRP A 155 -2.66 -24.54 7.88
N GLU A 156 -1.45 -25.05 8.02
CA GLU A 156 -1.20 -26.37 8.65
C GLU A 156 -1.23 -26.31 10.19
N THR A 157 -0.68 -25.26 10.77
CA THR A 157 -0.45 -25.16 12.23
C THR A 157 -1.04 -23.91 12.90
N GLY A 158 -1.57 -22.97 12.14
CA GLY A 158 -2.01 -21.69 12.66
C GLY A 158 -3.50 -21.62 13.05
N PRO A 159 -3.86 -20.65 13.91
CA PRO A 159 -5.24 -20.45 14.37
C PRO A 159 -6.22 -20.14 13.23
N LYS A 160 -5.71 -19.79 12.05
CA LYS A 160 -6.56 -19.60 10.84
C LYS A 160 -7.22 -20.90 10.40
N ARG A 161 -6.53 -22.05 10.52
CA ARG A 161 -7.11 -23.35 10.17
C ARG A 161 -8.37 -23.63 10.96
N GLU A 162 -8.32 -23.44 12.30
CA GLU A 162 -9.46 -23.66 13.18
C GLU A 162 -10.61 -22.71 12.88
N SER A 163 -10.30 -21.43 12.72
CA SER A 163 -11.32 -20.40 12.48
C SER A 163 -12.01 -20.56 11.11
N PHE A 164 -11.27 -20.78 10.01
CA PHE A 164 -11.83 -20.95 8.66
C PHE A 164 -12.42 -22.34 8.41
N GLY A 165 -11.98 -23.35 9.15
CA GLY A 165 -12.50 -24.71 9.11
C GLY A 165 -13.76 -24.92 9.94
N SER A 166 -14.09 -24.02 10.85
CA SER A 166 -15.22 -24.15 11.76
C SER A 166 -16.56 -24.15 11.00
N GLU A 167 -17.50 -24.93 11.50
CA GLU A 167 -18.85 -25.02 10.94
C GLU A 167 -19.58 -23.68 11.01
N GLU A 168 -19.37 -22.93 12.09
CA GLU A 168 -19.88 -21.58 12.27
C GLU A 168 -19.42 -20.63 11.15
N TYR A 169 -18.11 -20.62 10.83
CA TYR A 169 -17.57 -19.78 9.77
C TYR A 169 -18.17 -20.18 8.40
N ARG A 170 -18.25 -21.49 8.11
CA ARG A 170 -18.81 -22.01 6.86
C ARG A 170 -20.28 -21.62 6.71
N SER A 171 -21.06 -21.81 7.78
CA SER A 171 -22.48 -21.44 7.83
C SER A 171 -22.67 -19.94 7.61
N LYS A 172 -21.93 -19.12 8.31
CA LYS A 172 -21.94 -17.66 8.15
C LYS A 172 -21.61 -17.24 6.72
N LYS A 173 -20.58 -17.84 6.10
CA LYS A 173 -20.19 -17.55 4.71
C LYS A 173 -21.25 -18.02 3.71
N SER A 174 -21.83 -19.19 3.92
CA SER A 174 -22.92 -19.70 3.09
C SER A 174 -24.13 -18.78 3.13
N LYS A 175 -24.52 -18.32 4.32
CA LYS A 175 -25.61 -17.37 4.50
C LYS A 175 -25.36 -16.05 3.80
N GLN A 176 -24.18 -15.45 4.02
CA GLN A 176 -23.77 -14.20 3.35
C GLN A 176 -23.78 -14.32 1.83
N MET A 177 -23.36 -15.47 1.29
CA MET A 177 -23.34 -15.68 -0.14
C MET A 177 -24.77 -15.85 -0.69
N LYS A 178 -25.65 -16.58 0.01
CA LYS A 178 -27.06 -16.71 -0.38
C LYS A 178 -27.77 -15.35 -0.38
N GLU A 179 -27.56 -14.52 0.65
CA GLU A 179 -28.11 -13.16 0.72
C GLU A 179 -27.60 -12.29 -0.43
N ARG A 180 -26.31 -12.39 -0.74
CA ARG A 180 -25.70 -11.63 -1.83
C ARG A 180 -26.21 -12.04 -3.21
N TRP A 181 -26.54 -13.34 -3.40
CA TRP A 181 -27.14 -13.84 -4.63
C TRP A 181 -28.59 -13.43 -4.83
N GLN A 182 -29.27 -12.95 -3.79
CA GLN A 182 -30.62 -12.38 -3.90
C GLN A 182 -30.63 -10.95 -4.45
N ASP A 183 -29.46 -10.27 -4.49
CA ASP A 183 -29.31 -8.94 -5.07
C ASP A 183 -29.23 -9.01 -6.60
N PRO A 184 -30.23 -8.46 -7.35
CA PRO A 184 -30.24 -8.49 -8.81
C PRO A 184 -29.05 -7.77 -9.46
N GLU A 185 -28.57 -6.68 -8.84
CA GLU A 185 -27.41 -5.96 -9.35
C GLU A 185 -26.13 -6.79 -9.24
N TYR A 186 -25.99 -7.54 -8.15
CA TYR A 186 -24.87 -8.46 -7.99
C TYR A 186 -24.90 -9.59 -9.02
N GLN A 187 -26.08 -10.18 -9.27
CA GLN A 187 -26.26 -11.22 -10.30
C GLN A 187 -25.88 -10.68 -11.69
N LYS A 188 -26.36 -9.50 -12.04
CA LYS A 188 -26.04 -8.82 -13.30
C LYS A 188 -24.55 -8.54 -13.46
N GLN A 189 -23.90 -8.06 -12.38
CA GLN A 189 -22.45 -7.82 -12.38
C GLN A 189 -21.65 -9.10 -12.59
N VAL A 190 -22.00 -10.19 -11.90
CA VAL A 190 -21.32 -11.48 -12.04
C VAL A 190 -21.54 -12.05 -13.44
N SER A 191 -22.77 -11.99 -13.97
CA SER A 191 -23.10 -12.44 -15.33
C SER A 191 -22.28 -11.69 -16.38
N LYS A 192 -22.21 -10.35 -16.28
CA LYS A 192 -21.41 -9.51 -17.16
C LYS A 192 -19.93 -9.88 -17.09
N GLN A 193 -19.37 -9.98 -15.89
CA GLN A 193 -17.97 -10.34 -15.70
C GLN A 193 -17.64 -11.73 -16.25
N THR A 194 -18.53 -12.69 -16.06
CA THR A 194 -18.37 -14.04 -16.59
C THR A 194 -18.38 -14.04 -18.12
N THR A 195 -19.32 -13.30 -18.72
CA THR A 195 -19.41 -13.17 -20.18
C THR A 195 -18.14 -12.55 -20.76
N GLU A 196 -17.64 -11.46 -20.15
CA GLU A 196 -16.40 -10.80 -20.56
C GLU A 196 -15.18 -11.74 -20.46
N GLN A 197 -15.10 -12.55 -19.40
CA GLN A 197 -14.04 -13.55 -19.24
C GLN A 197 -14.08 -14.65 -20.31
N TRP A 198 -15.28 -15.06 -20.75
CA TRP A 198 -15.44 -16.07 -21.81
C TRP A 198 -15.20 -15.49 -23.21
N GLN A 199 -15.38 -14.19 -23.40
CA GLN A 199 -15.09 -13.51 -24.66
C GLN A 199 -13.58 -13.27 -24.85
N ASP A 200 -12.80 -13.18 -23.77
CA ASP A 200 -11.34 -13.06 -23.83
C ASP A 200 -10.70 -14.43 -24.16
N PRO A 201 -10.04 -14.59 -25.34
CA PRO A 201 -9.48 -15.88 -25.76
C PRO A 201 -8.43 -16.44 -24.80
N GLU A 202 -7.62 -15.58 -24.18
CA GLU A 202 -6.57 -16.00 -23.25
C GLU A 202 -7.17 -16.45 -21.91
N GLN A 203 -8.18 -15.76 -21.42
CA GLN A 203 -8.86 -16.15 -20.20
C GLN A 203 -9.69 -17.43 -20.41
N ARG A 204 -10.37 -17.54 -21.55
CA ARG A 204 -11.10 -18.74 -21.96
C ARG A 204 -10.22 -19.98 -21.98
N LYS A 205 -9.01 -19.90 -22.58
CA LYS A 205 -8.03 -21.01 -22.57
C LYS A 205 -7.66 -21.43 -21.15
N LYS A 206 -7.41 -20.48 -20.25
CA LYS A 206 -7.09 -20.74 -18.84
C LYS A 206 -8.24 -21.42 -18.11
N LEU A 207 -9.48 -20.98 -18.32
CA LEU A 207 -10.68 -21.55 -17.73
C LEU A 207 -10.88 -23.00 -18.20
N ILE A 208 -10.80 -23.27 -19.51
CA ILE A 208 -10.88 -24.59 -20.08
C ILE A 208 -9.83 -25.53 -19.49
N LYS A 209 -8.56 -25.07 -19.45
CA LYS A 209 -7.46 -25.84 -18.86
C LYS A 209 -7.69 -26.16 -17.38
N SER A 210 -8.25 -25.22 -16.61
CA SER A 210 -8.55 -25.43 -15.19
C SER A 210 -9.66 -26.45 -14.95
N GLN A 211 -10.62 -26.60 -15.90
CA GLN A 211 -11.67 -27.57 -15.84
C GLN A 211 -11.24 -29.00 -16.26
N GLN A 212 -10.20 -29.10 -17.08
CA GLN A 212 -9.62 -30.34 -17.55
C GLN A 212 -8.69 -31.04 -16.56
N VAL A 213 -8.39 -30.40 -15.40
CA VAL A 213 -7.61 -31.08 -14.33
C VAL A 213 -8.43 -32.25 -13.79
N PRO A 214 -7.93 -33.50 -13.88
CA PRO A 214 -8.70 -34.71 -13.57
C PRO A 214 -9.27 -34.68 -12.14
N LYS A 215 -10.49 -35.12 -11.97
CA LYS A 215 -11.18 -35.28 -10.68
C LYS A 215 -10.43 -36.21 -9.70
N SER A 216 -9.45 -36.98 -10.16
CA SER A 216 -8.56 -37.83 -9.36
C SER A 216 -7.74 -37.07 -8.30
N ARG A 217 -7.34 -35.81 -8.57
CA ARG A 217 -6.68 -34.99 -7.56
C ARG A 217 -7.62 -34.53 -6.43
N LYS A 218 -8.92 -34.41 -6.69
CA LYS A 218 -9.91 -34.08 -5.66
C LYS A 218 -10.19 -35.26 -4.72
N LYS A 219 -10.09 -36.50 -5.22
CA LYS A 219 -10.26 -37.72 -4.41
C LYS A 219 -9.06 -38.03 -3.54
N ALA A 220 -7.82 -37.74 -3.98
CA ALA A 220 -6.61 -37.96 -3.20
C ALA A 220 -6.53 -37.01 -1.97
N GLN A 221 -7.08 -35.81 -2.07
CA GLN A 221 -7.18 -34.89 -0.93
C GLN A 221 -8.27 -35.26 0.09
N ALA A 222 -9.28 -36.01 -0.33
CA ALA A 222 -10.35 -36.48 0.54
C ALA A 222 -9.94 -37.74 1.34
N LEU A 223 -8.96 -38.52 0.84
CA LEU A 223 -8.48 -39.75 1.47
C LEU A 223 -7.37 -39.54 2.53
N HIS A 224 -6.84 -38.34 2.65
CA HIS A 224 -5.89 -37.96 3.71
C HIS A 224 -6.54 -37.24 4.90
N LEU A 225 -7.86 -37.27 5.00
CA LEU A 225 -8.66 -36.69 6.09
C LEU A 225 -9.54 -37.75 6.78
N GLY A 226 -9.13 -39.02 6.71
CA GLY A 226 -9.67 -40.13 7.51
C GLY A 226 -8.66 -40.58 8.56
#